data_3434604f33dfcf611c83a70d8d50669b
#
_entry.id   3434604f33dfcf611c83a70d8d50669b
#
_cell.length_a   1.000
_cell.length_b   1.000
_cell.length_c   1.000
_cell.angle_alpha   90.00
_cell.angle_beta   90.00
_cell.angle_gamma   90.00
#
_symmetry.space_group_name_H-M   'P 1'
#
loop_
_entity.id
_entity.type
_entity.pdbx_description
1 polymer ?
#
loop_
_entity_poly.entity_id
_entity_poly.type
_entity_poly.pdbx_seq_one_letter_code
_entity_poly.pdbx_strand_id
1 'polypeptide(L)'
;MAHPQIAAFARLADGGAQPTRRIEGQGSLLGRTMHSIAYDPVNDEFTVPQQFAQAILTFRGGANGEERPIRIIQGSLTQLRAPDRLDVDPVHNEIFVPEQNEVLVYRRGASGNVAPIRVLKGPETMIRNLYALAVDPVNNLLVVGTNIARGQPRLLIFNRTDEGNTKPMRAIGGPNSKFRAFGGPFAVYPPKKEIVASVRGGGQYAGLASDDSFVGIWSTDDDGDVPPKWTIGGPQGVLQMPRGVALDPKNKIMLVSDKRLNAVLSFYFPEIF
;
A
#
# COMPACT_ATOMS: atom_id res chain seq x y z
N MET A 1 21.92 9.22 12.51
CA MET A 1 21.23 8.71 11.30
C MET A 1 20.20 7.68 11.76
N ALA A 2 18.96 7.78 11.26
CA ALA A 2 17.97 6.73 11.57
C ALA A 2 18.40 5.42 10.88
N HIS A 3 18.47 4.34 11.66
CA HIS A 3 18.73 3.01 11.11
C HIS A 3 17.41 2.44 10.54
N PRO A 4 17.45 1.70 9.41
CA PRO A 4 16.28 0.99 8.91
C PRO A 4 15.78 0.01 9.96
N GLN A 5 14.47 0.06 10.24
CA GLN A 5 13.86 -0.83 11.23
C GLN A 5 12.38 -1.04 10.91
N ILE A 6 11.86 -2.17 11.36
CA ILE A 6 10.43 -2.44 11.45
C ILE A 6 10.12 -2.64 12.93
N ALA A 7 9.22 -1.84 13.47
CA ALA A 7 8.84 -1.88 14.87
C ALA A 7 7.38 -2.31 15.04
N ALA A 8 7.13 -3.26 15.91
CA ALA A 8 5.79 -3.68 16.30
C ALA A 8 5.44 -3.11 17.68
N PHE A 9 4.26 -2.54 17.77
CA PHE A 9 3.72 -1.94 18.99
C PHE A 9 2.51 -2.74 19.47
N ALA A 10 2.25 -2.68 20.78
CA ALA A 10 0.98 -3.18 21.29
C ALA A 10 -0.18 -2.42 20.66
N ARG A 11 -1.29 -3.08 20.34
CA ARG A 11 -2.45 -2.49 19.65
C ARG A 11 -3.00 -1.23 20.34
N LEU A 12 -2.93 -1.18 21.67
CA LEU A 12 -3.39 -0.06 22.49
C LEU A 12 -2.22 0.84 22.94
N ALA A 13 -1.07 0.76 22.27
CA ALA A 13 0.05 1.66 22.55
C ALA A 13 -0.37 3.11 22.30
N ASP A 14 0.05 4.01 23.20
CA ASP A 14 -0.24 5.43 23.12
C ASP A 14 0.98 6.26 23.50
N GLY A 15 1.03 7.49 23.03
CA GLY A 15 2.11 8.44 23.29
C GLY A 15 3.48 7.92 22.86
N GLY A 16 4.45 7.99 23.76
CA GLY A 16 5.83 7.55 23.55
C GLY A 16 6.06 6.07 23.86
N ALA A 17 5.08 5.19 23.67
CA ALA A 17 5.20 3.77 23.95
C ALA A 17 6.39 3.14 23.22
N GLN A 18 7.09 2.22 23.89
CA GLN A 18 8.18 1.47 23.28
C GLN A 18 7.63 0.30 22.43
N PRO A 19 8.30 -0.04 21.33
CA PRO A 19 7.92 -1.21 20.56
C PRO A 19 8.12 -2.50 21.37
N THR A 20 7.21 -3.44 21.18
CA THR A 20 7.29 -4.79 21.77
C THR A 20 8.31 -5.66 21.06
N ARG A 21 8.56 -5.41 19.78
CA ARG A 21 9.55 -6.09 18.93
C ARG A 21 10.12 -5.11 17.93
N ARG A 22 11.34 -5.36 17.50
CA ARG A 22 12.01 -4.55 16.49
C ARG A 22 12.91 -5.43 15.65
N ILE A 23 12.80 -5.31 14.33
CA ILE A 23 13.75 -5.89 13.38
C ILE A 23 14.64 -4.77 12.90
N GLU A 24 15.94 -4.93 13.07
CA GLU A 24 16.97 -3.95 12.68
C GLU A 24 18.32 -4.65 12.51
N GLY A 25 19.34 -3.90 12.10
CA GLY A 25 20.69 -4.42 11.94
C GLY A 25 20.97 -5.02 10.56
N GLN A 26 22.24 -5.34 10.32
CA GLN A 26 22.72 -5.78 8.99
C GLN A 26 22.13 -7.12 8.57
N GLY A 27 21.93 -8.03 9.51
CA GLY A 27 21.35 -9.34 9.23
C GLY A 27 19.94 -9.28 8.65
N SER A 28 19.18 -8.24 9.00
CA SER A 28 17.82 -8.04 8.50
C SER A 28 17.73 -7.65 7.03
N LEU A 29 18.80 -7.16 6.43
CA LEU A 29 18.88 -6.66 5.05
C LEU A 29 17.90 -5.50 4.75
N LEU A 30 17.34 -4.87 5.78
CA LEU A 30 16.42 -3.75 5.61
C LEU A 30 17.15 -2.53 5.06
N GLY A 31 16.52 -1.84 4.11
CA GLY A 31 17.01 -0.58 3.53
C GLY A 31 16.25 0.65 4.02
N ARG A 32 16.75 1.83 3.69
CA ARG A 32 16.18 3.11 4.18
C ARG A 32 14.84 3.51 3.55
N THR A 33 14.51 2.93 2.41
CA THR A 33 13.36 3.35 1.60
C THR A 33 12.30 2.26 1.51
N MET A 34 11.89 1.74 2.64
CA MET A 34 10.73 0.85 2.71
C MET A 34 9.48 1.72 2.93
N HIS A 35 8.62 1.81 1.94
CA HIS A 35 7.41 2.62 2.01
C HIS A 35 6.12 1.79 2.13
N SER A 36 6.24 0.48 2.27
CA SER A 36 5.13 -0.45 2.41
C SER A 36 5.54 -1.63 3.26
N ILE A 37 4.55 -2.22 3.90
CA ILE A 37 4.61 -3.50 4.57
C ILE A 37 3.25 -4.18 4.36
N ALA A 38 3.25 -5.42 3.93
CA ALA A 38 2.06 -6.24 3.82
C ALA A 38 2.16 -7.42 4.79
N TYR A 39 1.12 -7.64 5.59
CA TYR A 39 1.03 -8.73 6.54
C TYR A 39 0.09 -9.81 6.02
N ASP A 40 0.55 -11.03 6.03
CA ASP A 40 -0.20 -12.24 5.70
C ASP A 40 -0.63 -12.94 6.99
N PRO A 41 -1.88 -12.79 7.43
CA PRO A 41 -2.36 -13.40 8.67
C PRO A 41 -2.58 -14.90 8.56
N VAL A 42 -2.64 -15.46 7.35
CA VAL A 42 -2.84 -16.90 7.13
C VAL A 42 -1.55 -17.67 7.41
N ASN A 43 -0.43 -17.10 6.98
CA ASN A 43 0.88 -17.73 7.08
C ASN A 43 1.74 -17.14 8.21
N ASP A 44 1.25 -16.13 8.91
CA ASP A 44 2.00 -15.34 9.90
C ASP A 44 3.35 -14.83 9.35
N GLU A 45 3.27 -14.13 8.23
CA GLU A 45 4.42 -13.56 7.54
C GLU A 45 4.17 -12.08 7.23
N PHE A 46 5.22 -11.30 7.10
CA PHE A 46 5.12 -9.98 6.51
C PHE A 46 6.19 -9.79 5.44
N THR A 47 5.83 -9.02 4.42
CA THR A 47 6.66 -8.78 3.25
C THR A 47 6.88 -7.29 3.05
N VAL A 48 8.12 -6.91 2.74
CA VAL A 48 8.53 -5.53 2.50
C VAL A 48 9.34 -5.42 1.21
N PRO A 49 9.18 -4.32 0.45
CA PRO A 49 10.04 -4.02 -0.68
C PRO A 49 11.37 -3.42 -0.20
N GLN A 50 12.44 -3.69 -0.91
CA GLN A 50 13.76 -3.11 -0.70
C GLN A 50 14.22 -2.45 -2.00
N GLN A 51 13.94 -1.16 -2.13
CA GLN A 51 14.06 -0.41 -3.38
C GLN A 51 15.47 -0.44 -3.97
N PHE A 52 16.48 -0.10 -3.17
CA PHE A 52 17.86 0.01 -3.66
C PHE A 52 18.51 -1.34 -3.98
N ALA A 53 18.12 -2.38 -3.26
CA ALA A 53 18.59 -3.73 -3.56
C ALA A 53 17.76 -4.42 -4.65
N GLN A 54 16.69 -3.78 -5.14
CA GLN A 54 15.79 -4.37 -6.13
C GLN A 54 15.28 -5.74 -5.66
N ALA A 55 14.80 -5.79 -4.41
CA ALA A 55 14.44 -7.03 -3.75
C ALA A 55 13.09 -6.93 -3.03
N ILE A 56 12.51 -8.10 -2.77
CA ILE A 56 11.36 -8.26 -1.88
C ILE A 56 11.82 -9.20 -0.75
N LEU A 57 11.64 -8.74 0.49
CA LEU A 57 12.05 -9.48 1.68
C LEU A 57 10.80 -9.96 2.42
N THR A 58 10.74 -11.25 2.74
CA THR A 58 9.66 -11.82 3.56
C THR A 58 10.22 -12.33 4.87
N PHE A 59 9.58 -11.98 5.97
CA PHE A 59 9.91 -12.37 7.33
C PHE A 59 8.76 -13.16 7.95
N ARG A 60 9.05 -14.00 8.95
CA ARG A 60 7.99 -14.57 9.79
C ARG A 60 7.37 -13.49 10.68
N GLY A 61 6.10 -13.62 11.04
CA GLY A 61 5.37 -12.60 11.82
C GLY A 61 5.96 -12.30 13.19
N GLY A 62 6.60 -13.30 13.83
CA GLY A 62 7.28 -13.14 15.11
C GLY A 62 8.74 -12.67 15.05
N ALA A 63 9.28 -12.30 13.89
CA ALA A 63 10.68 -11.91 13.73
C ALA A 63 11.10 -10.76 14.64
N ASN A 64 12.34 -10.81 15.16
CA ASN A 64 12.88 -9.83 16.11
C ASN A 64 14.42 -9.74 16.02
N GLY A 65 14.99 -8.59 16.39
CA GLY A 65 16.43 -8.36 16.38
C GLY A 65 17.02 -8.35 14.96
N GLU A 66 18.18 -8.94 14.76
CA GLU A 66 18.85 -9.07 13.46
C GLU A 66 18.38 -10.28 12.64
N GLU A 67 17.16 -10.72 12.84
CA GLU A 67 16.64 -11.88 12.15
C GLU A 67 16.61 -11.66 10.63
N ARG A 68 17.10 -12.65 9.90
CA ARG A 68 17.14 -12.63 8.43
C ARG A 68 15.77 -12.88 7.82
N PRO A 69 15.50 -12.33 6.63
CA PRO A 69 14.30 -12.72 5.89
C PRO A 69 14.32 -14.22 5.58
N ILE A 70 13.17 -14.86 5.68
CA ILE A 70 12.99 -16.29 5.36
C ILE A 70 12.93 -16.54 3.85
N ARG A 71 12.59 -15.50 3.05
CA ARG A 71 12.64 -15.53 1.58
C ARG A 71 13.07 -14.18 1.05
N ILE A 72 13.79 -14.21 -0.08
CA ILE A 72 14.25 -13.02 -0.80
C ILE A 72 13.97 -13.25 -2.29
N ILE A 73 13.19 -12.39 -2.92
CA ILE A 73 13.05 -12.35 -4.38
C ILE A 73 14.00 -11.25 -4.87
N GLN A 74 15.03 -11.63 -5.65
CA GLN A 74 16.03 -10.71 -6.14
C GLN A 74 16.77 -11.32 -7.34
N GLY A 75 17.14 -10.50 -8.32
CA GLY A 75 17.95 -10.89 -9.47
C GLY A 75 17.37 -10.43 -10.80
N SER A 76 18.09 -10.68 -11.88
CA SER A 76 17.81 -10.12 -13.21
C SER A 76 16.49 -10.62 -13.82
N LEU A 77 16.04 -11.83 -13.49
CA LEU A 77 14.79 -12.38 -14.01
C LEU A 77 13.57 -11.78 -13.32
N THR A 78 13.74 -11.19 -12.15
CA THR A 78 12.60 -10.66 -11.37
C THR A 78 11.94 -9.45 -12.02
N GLN A 79 12.61 -8.73 -12.90
CA GLN A 79 12.16 -7.47 -13.49
C GLN A 79 11.97 -6.33 -12.46
N LEU A 80 12.34 -6.53 -11.19
CA LEU A 80 12.32 -5.48 -10.16
C LEU A 80 13.36 -4.41 -10.50
N ARG A 81 12.93 -3.14 -10.50
CA ARG A 81 13.79 -1.98 -10.80
C ARG A 81 13.94 -1.05 -9.60
N ALA A 82 12.79 -0.72 -8.99
CA ALA A 82 12.73 0.15 -7.83
C ALA A 82 11.47 -0.17 -7.00
N PRO A 83 11.33 -1.40 -6.49
CA PRO A 83 10.13 -1.79 -5.74
C PRO A 83 10.01 -0.93 -4.49
N ASP A 84 8.94 -0.15 -4.43
CA ASP A 84 8.70 0.82 -3.36
C ASP A 84 7.51 0.44 -2.50
N ARG A 85 6.57 -0.30 -3.09
CA ARG A 85 5.36 -0.79 -2.44
C ARG A 85 5.04 -2.20 -2.89
N LEU A 86 4.15 -2.84 -2.18
CA LEU A 86 3.60 -4.14 -2.52
C LEU A 86 2.32 -4.42 -1.72
N ASP A 87 1.59 -5.43 -2.16
CA ASP A 87 0.54 -6.05 -1.36
C ASP A 87 0.58 -7.56 -1.54
N VAL A 88 -0.01 -8.30 -0.60
CA VAL A 88 0.00 -9.76 -0.56
C VAL A 88 -1.42 -10.29 -0.55
N ASP A 89 -1.70 -11.23 -1.45
CA ASP A 89 -2.91 -12.03 -1.44
C ASP A 89 -2.64 -13.39 -0.75
N PRO A 90 -3.05 -13.54 0.52
CA PRO A 90 -2.83 -14.78 1.25
C PRO A 90 -3.73 -15.92 0.80
N VAL A 91 -4.88 -15.61 0.17
CA VAL A 91 -5.85 -16.59 -0.28
C VAL A 91 -5.34 -17.33 -1.53
N HIS A 92 -4.80 -16.58 -2.49
CA HIS A 92 -4.31 -17.12 -3.75
C HIS A 92 -2.78 -17.29 -3.79
N ASN A 93 -2.09 -16.95 -2.68
CA ASN A 93 -0.63 -17.06 -2.53
C ASN A 93 0.15 -16.26 -3.57
N GLU A 94 -0.15 -14.96 -3.67
CA GLU A 94 0.47 -14.05 -4.63
C GLU A 94 0.99 -12.77 -3.95
N ILE A 95 2.04 -12.19 -4.52
CA ILE A 95 2.61 -10.88 -4.15
C ILE A 95 2.47 -9.97 -5.36
N PHE A 96 1.88 -8.81 -5.18
CA PHE A 96 1.66 -7.80 -6.21
C PHE A 96 2.60 -6.61 -5.97
N VAL A 97 3.39 -6.27 -6.98
CA VAL A 97 4.43 -5.24 -6.89
C VAL A 97 4.21 -4.20 -7.98
N PRO A 98 3.90 -2.95 -7.61
CA PRO A 98 3.85 -1.85 -8.56
C PRO A 98 5.25 -1.45 -9.00
N GLU A 99 5.48 -1.40 -10.29
CA GLU A 99 6.70 -0.91 -10.93
C GLU A 99 6.34 0.11 -12.00
N GLN A 100 6.61 1.40 -11.77
CA GLN A 100 6.39 2.51 -12.71
C GLN A 100 5.08 2.45 -13.52
N ASN A 101 5.03 1.67 -14.61
CA ASN A 101 3.91 1.57 -15.53
C ASN A 101 3.40 0.12 -15.69
N GLU A 102 3.71 -0.74 -14.74
CA GLU A 102 3.34 -2.15 -14.77
C GLU A 102 3.12 -2.70 -13.35
N VAL A 103 2.34 -3.77 -13.24
CA VAL A 103 2.22 -4.56 -12.01
C VAL A 103 2.87 -5.91 -12.26
N LEU A 104 3.85 -6.26 -11.42
CA LEU A 104 4.48 -7.57 -11.41
C LEU A 104 3.81 -8.44 -10.35
N VAL A 105 3.51 -9.68 -10.67
CA VAL A 105 2.90 -10.63 -9.75
C VAL A 105 3.80 -11.85 -9.58
N TYR A 106 4.10 -12.20 -8.32
CA TYR A 106 4.91 -13.36 -7.98
C TYR A 106 4.13 -14.34 -7.12
N ARG A 107 4.55 -15.60 -7.09
CA ARG A 107 4.07 -16.54 -6.07
C ARG A 107 4.59 -16.11 -4.70
N ARG A 108 3.74 -16.16 -3.68
CA ARG A 108 4.11 -15.79 -2.30
C ARG A 108 5.31 -16.58 -1.76
N GLY A 109 5.37 -17.89 -2.08
CA GLY A 109 6.48 -18.75 -1.68
C GLY A 109 7.74 -18.63 -2.53
N ALA A 110 7.79 -17.71 -3.50
CA ALA A 110 8.97 -17.55 -4.38
C ALA A 110 10.19 -17.03 -3.61
N SER A 111 11.38 -17.46 -4.03
CA SER A 111 12.67 -17.00 -3.52
C SER A 111 13.74 -17.07 -4.61
N GLY A 112 14.73 -16.21 -4.54
CA GLY A 112 15.83 -16.13 -5.49
C GLY A 112 15.50 -15.36 -6.77
N ASN A 113 16.22 -15.69 -7.84
CA ASN A 113 16.11 -15.02 -9.15
C ASN A 113 14.98 -15.64 -9.98
N VAL A 114 13.75 -15.28 -9.71
CA VAL A 114 12.52 -15.82 -10.33
C VAL A 114 11.82 -14.77 -11.18
N ALA A 115 11.25 -15.19 -12.31
CA ALA A 115 10.40 -14.31 -13.12
C ALA A 115 9.02 -14.13 -12.47
N PRO A 116 8.36 -12.98 -12.69
CA PRO A 116 6.95 -12.82 -12.31
C PRO A 116 6.08 -13.85 -13.05
N ILE A 117 5.05 -14.34 -12.38
CA ILE A 117 4.09 -15.27 -12.98
C ILE A 117 3.07 -14.56 -13.88
N ARG A 118 2.85 -13.25 -13.67
CA ARG A 118 2.03 -12.37 -14.51
C ARG A 118 2.61 -10.97 -14.51
N VAL A 119 2.39 -10.25 -15.60
CA VAL A 119 2.73 -8.83 -15.75
C VAL A 119 1.56 -8.11 -16.40
N LEU A 120 0.99 -7.13 -15.70
CA LEU A 120 -0.05 -6.25 -16.22
C LEU A 120 0.59 -4.95 -16.70
N LYS A 121 0.62 -4.72 -18.03
CA LYS A 121 1.25 -3.55 -18.65
C LYS A 121 0.74 -3.30 -20.06
N GLY A 122 0.83 -2.07 -20.50
CA GLY A 122 0.49 -1.65 -21.85
C GLY A 122 -0.41 -0.43 -21.86
N PRO A 123 -0.60 0.21 -23.03
CA PRO A 123 -1.32 1.48 -23.13
C PRO A 123 -2.80 1.40 -22.72
N GLU A 124 -3.48 0.27 -22.98
CA GLU A 124 -4.88 0.08 -22.62
C GLU A 124 -5.10 -0.04 -21.11
N THR A 125 -4.07 -0.45 -20.36
CA THR A 125 -4.16 -0.55 -18.89
C THR A 125 -4.36 0.80 -18.21
N MET A 126 -4.08 1.90 -18.91
CA MET A 126 -4.05 3.26 -18.34
C MET A 126 -3.07 3.43 -17.16
N ILE A 127 -2.26 2.41 -16.84
CA ILE A 127 -1.27 2.48 -15.76
C ILE A 127 -0.12 3.39 -16.17
N ARG A 128 0.02 4.51 -15.44
CA ARG A 128 1.13 5.47 -15.62
C ARG A 128 1.54 6.03 -14.28
N ASN A 129 2.85 6.07 -14.01
CA ASN A 129 3.38 6.50 -12.71
C ASN A 129 2.61 5.84 -11.56
N LEU A 130 2.57 4.52 -11.60
CA LEU A 130 1.88 3.70 -10.61
C LEU A 130 2.43 4.03 -9.23
N TYR A 131 1.56 4.36 -8.30
CA TYR A 131 1.96 4.82 -6.98
C TYR A 131 1.72 3.77 -5.90
N ALA A 132 0.56 3.15 -5.91
CA ALA A 132 0.17 2.15 -4.91
C ALA A 132 -0.85 1.19 -5.51
N LEU A 133 -1.01 0.06 -4.86
CA LEU A 133 -2.05 -0.91 -5.17
C LEU A 133 -2.58 -1.55 -3.89
N ALA A 134 -3.73 -2.21 -4.01
CA ALA A 134 -4.28 -3.11 -3.01
C ALA A 134 -5.03 -4.25 -3.69
N VAL A 135 -5.03 -5.41 -3.06
CA VAL A 135 -5.72 -6.61 -3.56
C VAL A 135 -6.96 -6.88 -2.73
N ASP A 136 -8.05 -7.21 -3.42
CA ASP A 136 -9.26 -7.77 -2.81
C ASP A 136 -9.36 -9.25 -3.21
N PRO A 137 -8.89 -10.16 -2.37
CA PRO A 137 -8.89 -11.59 -2.70
C PRO A 137 -10.28 -12.21 -2.69
N VAL A 138 -11.24 -11.59 -1.99
CA VAL A 138 -12.62 -12.11 -1.86
C VAL A 138 -13.44 -11.80 -3.10
N ASN A 139 -13.35 -10.56 -3.60
CA ASN A 139 -14.07 -10.13 -4.80
C ASN A 139 -13.23 -10.28 -6.07
N ASN A 140 -12.03 -10.87 -5.99
CA ASN A 140 -11.09 -11.10 -7.10
C ASN A 140 -10.69 -9.80 -7.82
N LEU A 141 -10.39 -8.73 -7.08
CA LEU A 141 -10.06 -7.42 -7.63
C LEU A 141 -8.63 -6.99 -7.32
N LEU A 142 -8.08 -6.18 -8.21
CA LEU A 142 -6.85 -5.43 -8.05
C LEU A 142 -7.16 -3.94 -8.20
N VAL A 143 -6.91 -3.15 -7.17
CA VAL A 143 -7.06 -1.69 -7.17
C VAL A 143 -5.69 -1.06 -7.36
N VAL A 144 -5.55 -0.22 -8.39
CA VAL A 144 -4.28 0.41 -8.77
C VAL A 144 -4.42 1.92 -8.75
N GLY A 145 -3.56 2.60 -7.99
CA GLY A 145 -3.51 4.07 -7.94
C GLY A 145 -2.45 4.63 -8.88
N THR A 146 -2.86 5.48 -9.80
CA THR A 146 -1.97 6.14 -10.75
C THR A 146 -1.83 7.63 -10.43
N ASN A 147 -0.61 8.15 -10.53
CA ASN A 147 -0.35 9.58 -10.47
C ASN A 147 0.08 10.05 -11.86
N ILE A 148 -0.89 10.36 -12.72
CA ILE A 148 -0.59 10.78 -14.09
C ILE A 148 0.12 12.14 -14.05
N ALA A 149 1.34 12.20 -14.58
CA ALA A 149 2.04 13.47 -14.78
C ALA A 149 1.17 14.40 -15.64
N ARG A 150 0.73 15.54 -15.12
CA ARG A 150 -0.20 16.51 -15.71
C ARG A 150 -1.66 16.06 -15.85
N GLY A 151 -2.04 14.87 -15.36
CA GLY A 151 -3.42 14.43 -15.25
C GLY A 151 -3.85 14.28 -13.81
N GLN A 152 -5.14 14.13 -13.60
CA GLN A 152 -5.64 13.86 -12.26
C GLN A 152 -5.32 12.40 -11.87
N PRO A 153 -4.95 12.14 -10.62
CA PRO A 153 -4.79 10.78 -10.12
C PRO A 153 -6.08 9.98 -10.30
N ARG A 154 -5.93 8.66 -10.51
CA ARG A 154 -7.06 7.74 -10.67
C ARG A 154 -6.85 6.48 -9.88
N LEU A 155 -7.94 5.91 -9.41
CA LEU A 155 -8.00 4.51 -9.02
C LEU A 155 -8.50 3.71 -10.23
N LEU A 156 -7.75 2.69 -10.62
CA LEU A 156 -8.11 1.77 -11.69
C LEU A 156 -8.44 0.42 -11.06
N ILE A 157 -9.53 -0.20 -11.47
CA ILE A 157 -10.00 -1.46 -10.91
C ILE A 157 -9.95 -2.53 -12.00
N PHE A 158 -9.19 -3.59 -11.73
CA PHE A 158 -8.97 -4.75 -12.59
C PHE A 158 -9.46 -6.01 -11.92
N ASN A 159 -9.63 -7.09 -12.69
CA ASN A 159 -9.60 -8.40 -12.08
C ASN A 159 -8.20 -8.70 -11.53
N ARG A 160 -8.11 -9.38 -10.42
CA ARG A 160 -6.82 -9.77 -9.80
C ARG A 160 -5.91 -10.56 -10.76
N THR A 161 -6.52 -11.32 -11.67
CA THR A 161 -5.82 -12.20 -12.61
C THR A 161 -5.53 -11.54 -13.98
N ASP A 162 -5.90 -10.28 -14.17
CA ASP A 162 -5.62 -9.58 -15.43
C ASP A 162 -4.11 -9.46 -15.68
N GLU A 163 -3.72 -9.60 -16.95
CA GLU A 163 -2.34 -9.54 -17.41
C GLU A 163 -2.23 -8.88 -18.79
N GLY A 164 -1.00 -8.59 -19.21
CA GLY A 164 -0.74 -7.98 -20.52
C GLY A 164 -1.39 -6.61 -20.64
N ASN A 165 -1.90 -6.29 -21.83
CA ASN A 165 -2.49 -4.99 -22.16
C ASN A 165 -4.02 -4.95 -21.90
N THR A 166 -4.43 -5.36 -20.70
CA THR A 166 -5.84 -5.44 -20.30
C THR A 166 -6.35 -4.06 -19.85
N LYS A 167 -7.51 -3.65 -20.35
CA LYS A 167 -8.19 -2.43 -19.94
C LYS A 167 -8.82 -2.59 -18.53
N PRO A 168 -8.77 -1.57 -17.65
CA PRO A 168 -9.46 -1.64 -16.38
C PRO A 168 -10.98 -1.78 -16.56
N MET A 169 -11.62 -2.50 -15.68
CA MET A 169 -13.08 -2.62 -15.64
C MET A 169 -13.75 -1.30 -15.27
N ARG A 170 -13.12 -0.55 -14.36
CA ARG A 170 -13.60 0.75 -13.85
C ARG A 170 -12.42 1.68 -13.56
N ALA A 171 -12.70 2.98 -13.62
CA ALA A 171 -11.71 4.02 -13.33
C ALA A 171 -12.37 5.18 -12.58
N ILE A 172 -12.00 5.36 -11.32
CA ILE A 172 -12.48 6.46 -10.48
C ILE A 172 -11.49 7.62 -10.63
N GLY A 173 -11.99 8.81 -10.94
CA GLY A 173 -11.15 10.02 -11.03
C GLY A 173 -11.85 11.17 -11.71
N GLY A 174 -11.50 12.36 -11.29
CA GLY A 174 -12.12 13.62 -11.73
C GLY A 174 -12.16 14.62 -10.57
N PRO A 175 -12.69 15.83 -10.78
CA PRO A 175 -12.75 16.87 -9.76
C PRO A 175 -13.50 16.46 -8.48
N ASN A 176 -14.61 15.73 -8.64
CA ASN A 176 -15.45 15.30 -7.53
C ASN A 176 -14.79 14.21 -6.68
N SER A 177 -13.92 13.39 -7.29
CA SER A 177 -13.16 12.37 -6.56
C SER A 177 -12.18 12.97 -5.54
N LYS A 178 -11.88 14.26 -5.65
CA LYS A 178 -10.95 15.01 -4.80
C LYS A 178 -9.52 14.45 -4.78
N PHE A 179 -9.18 13.55 -5.68
CA PHE A 179 -7.81 13.05 -5.78
C PHE A 179 -6.86 14.17 -6.21
N ARG A 180 -5.77 14.36 -5.46
CA ARG A 180 -4.66 15.24 -5.81
C ARG A 180 -3.36 14.48 -5.94
N ALA A 181 -3.01 13.71 -4.93
CA ALA A 181 -1.92 12.74 -4.93
C ALA A 181 -2.19 11.70 -3.86
N PHE A 182 -1.94 10.44 -4.16
CA PHE A 182 -2.05 9.40 -3.16
C PHE A 182 -0.92 9.50 -2.12
N GLY A 183 -1.24 9.24 -0.87
CA GLY A 183 -0.29 9.30 0.24
C GLY A 183 0.63 8.09 0.31
N GLY A 184 0.09 6.90 0.11
CA GLY A 184 0.78 5.62 0.25
C GLY A 184 -0.08 4.44 -0.14
N PRO A 185 0.21 3.24 0.40
CA PRO A 185 -0.60 2.06 0.17
C PRO A 185 -2.06 2.27 0.54
N PHE A 186 -2.94 1.60 -0.20
CA PHE A 186 -4.38 1.55 0.05
C PHE A 186 -4.70 0.40 0.99
N ALA A 187 -5.90 0.43 1.55
CA ALA A 187 -6.52 -0.72 2.15
C ALA A 187 -7.85 -1.00 1.45
N VAL A 188 -8.21 -2.27 1.34
CA VAL A 188 -9.52 -2.68 0.85
C VAL A 188 -10.25 -3.41 1.96
N TYR A 189 -11.54 -3.14 2.14
CA TYR A 189 -12.42 -3.89 3.01
C TYR A 189 -13.41 -4.71 2.16
N PRO A 190 -13.08 -5.98 1.87
CA PRO A 190 -13.84 -6.80 0.92
C PRO A 190 -15.32 -6.97 1.25
N PRO A 191 -15.75 -7.14 2.51
CA PRO A 191 -17.16 -7.37 2.82
C PRO A 191 -18.10 -6.24 2.39
N LYS A 192 -17.61 -5.00 2.36
CA LYS A 192 -18.38 -3.84 1.89
C LYS A 192 -17.87 -3.28 0.56
N LYS A 193 -16.90 -3.95 -0.06
CA LYS A 193 -16.25 -3.51 -1.31
C LYS A 193 -15.71 -2.07 -1.21
N GLU A 194 -15.10 -1.72 -0.09
CA GLU A 194 -14.61 -0.37 0.15
C GLU A 194 -13.11 -0.26 -0.06
N ILE A 195 -12.69 0.82 -0.72
CA ILE A 195 -11.31 1.24 -0.91
C ILE A 195 -11.05 2.38 0.06
N VAL A 196 -10.04 2.25 0.90
CA VAL A 196 -9.59 3.28 1.83
C VAL A 196 -8.24 3.81 1.37
N ALA A 197 -8.18 5.09 1.01
CA ALA A 197 -6.97 5.70 0.48
C ALA A 197 -6.62 7.00 1.17
N SER A 198 -5.35 7.20 1.50
CA SER A 198 -4.84 8.49 1.93
C SER A 198 -4.59 9.40 0.74
N VAL A 199 -5.12 10.62 0.79
CA VAL A 199 -4.95 11.66 -0.21
C VAL A 199 -4.14 12.81 0.41
N ARG A 200 -3.03 13.17 -0.22
CA ARG A 200 -2.24 14.33 0.18
C ARG A 200 -2.78 15.58 -0.49
N GLY A 201 -3.02 16.61 0.28
CA GLY A 201 -3.22 17.96 -0.21
C GLY A 201 -1.89 18.61 -0.61
N GLY A 202 -1.98 19.73 -1.37
CA GLY A 202 -0.81 20.46 -1.86
C GLY A 202 -0.11 19.76 -3.03
N GLY A 203 0.54 20.54 -3.90
CA GLY A 203 1.13 20.05 -5.16
C GLY A 203 2.32 19.10 -4.98
N GLN A 204 2.97 18.79 -6.08
CA GLN A 204 4.05 17.81 -6.25
C GLN A 204 5.25 17.99 -5.28
N TYR A 205 5.38 19.15 -4.64
CA TYR A 205 6.44 19.49 -3.69
C TYR A 205 5.98 19.47 -2.23
N ALA A 206 4.97 18.70 -1.90
CA ALA A 206 4.34 18.67 -0.59
C ALA A 206 5.27 18.14 0.52
N GLY A 207 6.27 18.91 0.87
CA GLY A 207 6.93 18.86 2.17
C GLY A 207 6.12 19.63 3.25
N LEU A 208 5.08 20.34 2.85
CA LEU A 208 4.25 21.17 3.73
C LEU A 208 2.96 20.41 4.08
N ALA A 209 2.54 20.55 5.33
CA ALA A 209 1.21 20.16 5.77
C ALA A 209 0.17 20.90 4.90
N SER A 210 -0.91 20.22 4.59
CA SER A 210 -1.98 20.79 3.79
C SER A 210 -3.32 20.47 4.42
N ASP A 211 -4.11 21.50 4.63
CA ASP A 211 -5.49 21.39 5.14
C ASP A 211 -6.39 20.55 4.23
N ASP A 212 -5.94 20.31 2.99
CA ASP A 212 -6.61 19.44 2.01
C ASP A 212 -6.23 17.96 2.12
N SER A 213 -5.39 17.57 3.10
CA SER A 213 -5.02 16.17 3.32
C SER A 213 -6.13 15.42 4.03
N PHE A 214 -6.48 14.23 3.53
CA PHE A 214 -7.53 13.41 4.12
C PHE A 214 -7.32 11.92 3.83
N VAL A 215 -8.04 11.08 4.54
CA VAL A 215 -8.31 9.69 4.15
C VAL A 215 -9.73 9.63 3.63
N GLY A 216 -9.89 9.10 2.42
CA GLY A 216 -11.20 8.95 1.77
C GLY A 216 -11.56 7.49 1.55
N ILE A 217 -12.87 7.24 1.43
CA ILE A 217 -13.43 5.91 1.20
C ILE A 217 -14.30 5.96 -0.06
N TRP A 218 -14.01 5.03 -1.00
CA TRP A 218 -14.76 4.81 -2.25
C TRP A 218 -15.20 3.35 -2.32
N SER A 219 -16.09 3.03 -3.25
CA SER A 219 -16.44 1.64 -3.55
C SER A 219 -15.60 1.08 -4.67
N THR A 220 -15.31 -0.22 -4.64
CA THR A 220 -14.78 -0.93 -5.80
C THR A 220 -15.78 -1.02 -6.95
N ASP A 221 -17.06 -0.72 -6.70
CA ASP A 221 -18.13 -0.65 -7.72
C ASP A 221 -18.29 0.77 -8.31
N ASP A 222 -17.60 1.78 -7.76
CA ASP A 222 -17.63 3.14 -8.30
C ASP A 222 -16.90 3.23 -9.66
N ASP A 223 -17.39 4.11 -10.55
CA ASP A 223 -16.78 4.42 -11.84
C ASP A 223 -16.98 5.90 -12.18
N GLY A 224 -16.00 6.49 -12.87
CA GLY A 224 -16.05 7.90 -13.28
C GLY A 224 -15.71 8.88 -12.16
N ASP A 225 -16.29 10.08 -12.24
CA ASP A 225 -16.00 11.21 -11.33
C ASP A 225 -16.96 11.22 -10.14
N VAL A 226 -16.72 10.35 -9.18
CA VAL A 226 -17.53 10.19 -7.97
C VAL A 226 -16.81 10.71 -6.73
N PRO A 227 -17.51 11.37 -5.79
CA PRO A 227 -16.91 11.79 -4.52
C PRO A 227 -16.68 10.60 -3.59
N PRO A 228 -15.77 10.74 -2.61
CA PRO A 228 -15.65 9.73 -1.55
C PRO A 228 -16.96 9.65 -0.73
N LYS A 229 -17.34 8.45 -0.32
CA LYS A 229 -18.48 8.21 0.59
C LYS A 229 -18.23 8.85 1.95
N TRP A 230 -17.01 8.75 2.44
CA TRP A 230 -16.55 9.29 3.71
C TRP A 230 -15.19 9.94 3.56
N THR A 231 -14.93 10.95 4.40
CA THR A 231 -13.62 11.59 4.52
C THR A 231 -13.27 11.80 5.98
N ILE A 232 -12.01 11.54 6.35
CA ILE A 232 -11.44 11.88 7.65
C ILE A 232 -10.26 12.81 7.37
N GLY A 233 -10.29 14.01 7.93
CA GLY A 233 -9.27 15.05 7.70
C GLY A 233 -9.89 16.40 7.37
N GLY A 234 -9.07 17.30 6.83
CA GLY A 234 -9.46 18.68 6.53
C GLY A 234 -8.92 19.67 7.56
N PRO A 235 -9.27 20.98 7.45
CA PRO A 235 -8.63 22.06 8.21
C PRO A 235 -8.71 21.96 9.73
N GLN A 236 -9.74 21.31 10.24
CA GLN A 236 -9.92 21.06 11.69
C GLN A 236 -9.53 19.65 12.10
N GLY A 237 -9.05 18.83 11.17
CA GLY A 237 -8.63 17.46 11.41
C GLY A 237 -7.19 17.40 11.92
N VAL A 238 -6.84 16.27 12.54
CA VAL A 238 -5.48 16.05 13.06
C VAL A 238 -4.48 15.63 11.96
N LEU A 239 -4.96 15.13 10.81
CA LEU A 239 -4.10 14.65 9.72
C LEU A 239 -3.38 15.79 9.03
N GLN A 240 -2.06 15.66 8.90
CA GLN A 240 -1.22 16.67 8.24
C GLN A 240 -0.60 16.12 6.94
N MET A 241 -0.08 14.91 6.96
CA MET A 241 0.54 14.25 5.80
C MET A 241 0.34 12.74 5.89
N PRO A 242 -0.91 12.27 5.73
CA PRO A 242 -1.21 10.84 5.78
C PRO A 242 -0.47 10.09 4.67
N ARG A 243 0.08 8.94 5.01
CA ARG A 243 0.87 8.11 4.08
C ARG A 243 0.23 6.77 3.82
N GLY A 244 0.09 5.93 4.80
CA GLY A 244 -0.50 4.61 4.66
C GLY A 244 -1.69 4.44 5.56
N VAL A 245 -2.57 3.54 5.18
CA VAL A 245 -3.74 3.15 5.95
C VAL A 245 -3.73 1.64 6.16
N ALA A 246 -4.23 1.22 7.32
CA ALA A 246 -4.47 -0.19 7.62
C ALA A 246 -5.79 -0.32 8.38
N LEU A 247 -6.44 -1.47 8.26
CA LEU A 247 -7.74 -1.73 8.86
C LEU A 247 -7.62 -2.84 9.91
N ASP A 248 -8.28 -2.64 11.04
CA ASP A 248 -8.53 -3.67 12.05
C ASP A 248 -10.05 -3.88 12.15
N PRO A 249 -10.63 -4.75 11.30
CA PRO A 249 -12.07 -4.95 11.25
C PRO A 249 -12.65 -5.49 12.54
N LYS A 250 -11.89 -6.31 13.26
CA LYS A 250 -12.31 -6.91 14.53
C LYS A 250 -12.64 -5.84 15.58
N ASN A 251 -11.83 -4.79 15.64
CA ASN A 251 -11.97 -3.70 16.61
C ASN A 251 -12.61 -2.44 15.99
N LYS A 252 -12.98 -2.46 14.72
CA LYS A 252 -13.54 -1.32 13.97
C LYS A 252 -12.63 -0.10 14.00
N ILE A 253 -11.33 -0.34 13.82
CA ILE A 253 -10.30 0.69 13.87
C ILE A 253 -9.63 0.82 12.50
N MET A 254 -9.49 2.06 12.06
CA MET A 254 -8.61 2.45 10.97
C MET A 254 -7.33 3.05 11.54
N LEU A 255 -6.20 2.57 11.08
CA LEU A 255 -4.87 3.09 11.43
C LEU A 255 -4.35 3.94 10.28
N VAL A 256 -3.82 5.12 10.59
CA VAL A 256 -3.23 6.04 9.61
C VAL A 256 -1.83 6.43 10.04
N SER A 257 -0.84 6.15 9.22
CA SER A 257 0.51 6.70 9.44
C SER A 257 0.58 8.14 8.92
N ASP A 258 1.02 9.08 9.75
CA ASP A 258 1.19 10.48 9.34
C ASP A 258 2.67 10.88 9.44
N LYS A 259 3.25 11.19 8.28
CA LYS A 259 4.68 11.52 8.18
C LYS A 259 5.03 12.83 8.87
N ARG A 260 4.13 13.81 8.84
CA ARG A 260 4.40 15.15 9.42
C ARG A 260 4.32 15.10 10.94
N LEU A 261 3.40 14.34 11.47
CA LEU A 261 3.25 14.13 12.91
C LEU A 261 4.27 13.12 13.45
N ASN A 262 4.93 12.35 12.56
CA ASN A 262 5.79 11.23 12.96
C ASN A 262 5.05 10.25 13.90
N ALA A 263 3.82 9.94 13.56
CA ALA A 263 2.91 9.17 14.38
C ALA A 263 2.06 8.19 13.57
N VAL A 264 1.53 7.19 14.25
CA VAL A 264 0.42 6.36 13.78
C VAL A 264 -0.81 6.75 14.60
N LEU A 265 -1.87 7.13 13.90
CA LEU A 265 -3.14 7.55 14.50
C LEU A 265 -4.16 6.43 14.36
N SER A 266 -4.93 6.21 15.40
CA SER A 266 -6.02 5.22 15.43
C SER A 266 -7.37 5.94 15.45
N PHE A 267 -8.25 5.58 14.51
CA PHE A 267 -9.60 6.10 14.42
C PHE A 267 -10.60 4.96 14.63
N TYR A 268 -11.48 5.09 15.62
CA TYR A 268 -12.64 4.23 15.74
C TYR A 268 -13.66 4.66 14.69
N PHE A 269 -13.93 3.81 13.70
CA PHE A 269 -14.76 4.17 12.55
C PHE A 269 -15.64 2.99 12.13
N PRO A 270 -16.68 2.67 12.93
CA PRO A 270 -17.53 1.50 12.71
C PRO A 270 -18.32 1.53 11.40
N GLU A 271 -18.49 2.70 10.79
CA GLU A 271 -19.29 2.89 9.57
C GLU A 271 -18.71 2.16 8.36
N ILE A 272 -17.39 1.95 8.32
CA ILE A 272 -16.71 1.23 7.24
C ILE A 272 -16.58 -0.28 7.49
N PHE A 273 -17.06 -0.80 8.64
CA PHE A 273 -16.92 -2.22 8.99
C PHE A 273 -18.23 -2.97 9.14
#